data_12bcb85e96c68d8455323f03915ae331
#
_entry.id   12bcb85e96c68d8455323f03915ae331
#
_cell.length_a   1.000
_cell.length_b   1.000
_cell.length_c   1.000
_cell.angle_alpha   90.00
_cell.angle_beta   90.00
_cell.angle_gamma   90.00
#
_symmetry.space_group_name_H-M   'P 1'
#
loop_
_entity.id
_entity.type
_entity.pdbx_description
1 polymer ?
#
loop_
_entity_poly.entity_id
_entity_poly.type
_entity_poly.pdbx_seq_one_letter_code
_entity_poly.pdbx_strand_id
1 'polypeptide(L)'
;NNGVVLVTPGNFEIGGGFKEDKCKFFNGDYPKEYVLSPYDLIVTMTDLSKQGDTLGYSALVPKTNRVYLHNQRIGLVDVYNPKADKMFIYWLMRTQKYQKTIVATSSGSTVKHTSPSRIYDVEVDLPPIDVQKKIAAILSALDEKIAINRAINDNLQQQAKAIFSKEFLTLETLPIGWERASLIDIADYLNGLAMQKYRPTADETGIPVLKIKELRQGCCDDNSELCSPNIKSEY
;
A
#
# COMPACT_ATOMS: atom_id res chain seq x y z
N ASN A 1 16.04 10.15 -14.76
CA ASN A 1 15.10 9.03 -14.93
C ASN A 1 14.22 9.33 -16.13
N ASN A 2 14.29 8.49 -17.17
CA ASN A 2 13.64 8.70 -18.47
C ASN A 2 12.11 8.52 -18.45
N GLY A 3 11.49 8.41 -17.28
CA GLY A 3 10.06 8.18 -17.17
C GLY A 3 9.58 6.80 -17.63
N VAL A 4 10.47 5.86 -17.94
CA VAL A 4 10.13 4.48 -18.34
C VAL A 4 10.17 3.59 -17.12
N VAL A 5 9.04 3.04 -16.74
CA VAL A 5 8.85 2.19 -15.55
C VAL A 5 8.69 0.73 -15.97
N LEU A 6 9.51 -0.15 -15.43
CA LEU A 6 9.27 -1.59 -15.52
C LEU A 6 8.31 -2.01 -14.42
N VAL A 7 7.09 -2.40 -14.79
CA VAL A 7 6.07 -2.83 -13.83
C VAL A 7 6.48 -4.16 -13.19
N THR A 8 6.48 -4.20 -11.88
CA THR A 8 6.90 -5.36 -11.09
C THR A 8 5.85 -5.69 -10.02
N PRO A 9 5.90 -6.87 -9.36
CA PRO A 9 5.00 -7.15 -8.24
C PRO A 9 5.01 -6.08 -7.13
N GLY A 10 6.12 -5.35 -6.96
CA GLY A 10 6.21 -4.22 -6.03
C GLY A 10 5.31 -3.03 -6.36
N ASN A 11 4.72 -2.98 -7.55
CA ASN A 11 3.77 -1.95 -7.96
C ASN A 11 2.31 -2.31 -7.66
N PHE A 12 2.06 -3.40 -6.92
CA PHE A 12 0.72 -3.79 -6.48
C PHE A 12 0.54 -3.52 -4.99
N GLU A 13 -0.61 -2.95 -4.63
CA GLU A 13 -1.04 -2.84 -3.23
C GLU A 13 -1.57 -4.17 -2.71
N ILE A 14 -1.48 -4.39 -1.40
CA ILE A 14 -2.21 -5.46 -0.73
C ILE A 14 -3.69 -5.13 -0.82
N GLY A 15 -4.49 -6.05 -1.36
CA GLY A 15 -5.89 -5.79 -1.69
C GLY A 15 -6.11 -5.29 -3.12
N GLY A 16 -5.05 -5.21 -3.91
CA GLY A 16 -5.08 -4.77 -5.31
C GLY A 16 -5.04 -3.25 -5.50
N GLY A 17 -4.81 -2.84 -6.72
CA GLY A 17 -4.54 -1.46 -7.09
C GLY A 17 -3.06 -1.22 -7.38
N PHE A 18 -2.76 -0.14 -8.09
CA PHE A 18 -1.41 0.22 -8.52
C PHE A 18 -0.77 1.22 -7.55
N LYS A 19 0.53 1.04 -7.25
CA LYS A 19 1.32 2.01 -6.49
C LYS A 19 2.63 2.36 -7.18
N GLU A 20 3.04 3.60 -7.04
CA GLU A 20 4.24 4.15 -7.68
C GLU A 20 5.40 4.44 -6.72
N ASP A 21 5.27 4.14 -5.43
CA ASP A 21 6.26 4.43 -4.38
C ASP A 21 7.60 3.71 -4.58
N LYS A 22 7.60 2.57 -5.28
CA LYS A 22 8.78 1.72 -5.51
C LYS A 22 8.97 1.35 -6.98
N CYS A 23 8.81 2.31 -7.88
CA CYS A 23 9.02 2.09 -9.31
C CYS A 23 10.47 1.70 -9.60
N LYS A 24 10.65 0.66 -10.42
CA LYS A 24 11.92 0.36 -11.08
C LYS A 24 11.94 1.02 -12.44
N PHE A 25 13.00 1.76 -12.73
CA PHE A 25 13.15 2.42 -14.02
C PHE A 25 13.97 1.55 -14.98
N PHE A 26 13.57 1.57 -16.24
CA PHE A 26 14.24 0.85 -17.32
C PHE A 26 15.06 1.85 -18.16
N ASN A 27 16.30 1.46 -18.44
CA ASN A 27 17.19 2.21 -19.30
C ASN A 27 17.61 1.28 -20.46
N GLY A 28 17.24 1.63 -21.66
CA GLY A 28 17.55 0.89 -22.87
C GLY A 28 16.41 0.91 -23.87
N ASP A 29 16.62 0.28 -25.02
CA ASP A 29 15.61 0.09 -26.04
C ASP A 29 14.62 -1.00 -25.63
N TYR A 30 13.37 -0.84 -25.96
CA TYR A 30 12.32 -1.81 -25.64
C TYR A 30 11.36 -1.98 -26.84
N PRO A 31 10.88 -3.20 -27.08
CA PRO A 31 9.87 -3.45 -28.12
C PRO A 31 8.54 -2.79 -27.72
N LYS A 32 7.84 -2.25 -28.71
CA LYS A 32 6.57 -1.54 -28.48
C LYS A 32 5.46 -2.43 -27.92
N GLU A 33 5.53 -3.72 -28.19
CA GLU A 33 4.57 -4.73 -27.70
C GLU A 33 4.58 -4.91 -26.17
N TYR A 34 5.68 -4.48 -25.50
CA TYR A 34 5.76 -4.50 -24.04
C TYR A 34 5.26 -3.20 -23.37
N VAL A 35 4.83 -2.23 -24.16
CA VAL A 35 4.27 -0.97 -23.62
C VAL A 35 2.83 -1.22 -23.19
N LEU A 36 2.57 -1.01 -21.91
CA LEU A 36 1.23 -1.05 -21.35
C LEU A 36 0.50 0.27 -21.61
N SER A 37 -0.77 0.16 -21.97
CA SER A 37 -1.65 1.31 -22.18
C SER A 37 -2.27 1.77 -20.84
N PRO A 38 -2.62 3.06 -20.72
CA PRO A 38 -3.39 3.54 -19.57
C PRO A 38 -4.67 2.70 -19.40
N TYR A 39 -4.93 2.33 -18.14
CA TYR A 39 -6.08 1.50 -17.74
C TYR A 39 -6.04 0.04 -18.22
N ASP A 40 -4.92 -0.45 -18.73
CA ASP A 40 -4.75 -1.89 -18.90
C ASP A 40 -4.95 -2.59 -17.55
N LEU A 41 -5.72 -3.68 -17.59
CA LEU A 41 -5.94 -4.53 -16.44
C LEU A 41 -4.77 -5.52 -16.33
N ILE A 42 -4.04 -5.43 -15.24
CA ILE A 42 -2.89 -6.28 -14.98
C ILE A 42 -3.06 -7.07 -13.69
N VAL A 43 -2.39 -8.21 -13.59
CA VAL A 43 -2.43 -9.10 -12.42
C VAL A 43 -1.02 -9.53 -12.03
N THR A 44 -0.72 -9.54 -10.74
CA THR A 44 0.59 -10.05 -10.29
C THR A 44 0.61 -11.57 -10.23
N MET A 45 1.62 -12.17 -10.86
CA MET A 45 1.83 -13.62 -10.89
C MET A 45 2.97 -14.09 -9.99
N THR A 46 3.62 -13.17 -9.28
CA THR A 46 4.72 -13.45 -8.35
C THR A 46 4.62 -12.59 -7.13
N ASP A 47 4.84 -13.17 -5.95
CA ASP A 47 4.91 -12.43 -4.69
C ASP A 47 6.15 -12.84 -3.91
N LEU A 48 6.84 -11.85 -3.34
CA LEU A 48 8.06 -12.04 -2.53
C LEU A 48 7.74 -12.28 -1.04
N SER A 49 6.48 -12.14 -0.63
CA SER A 49 6.05 -12.48 0.73
C SER A 49 5.77 -13.99 0.84
N LYS A 50 6.05 -14.57 2.01
CA LYS A 50 5.75 -15.99 2.28
C LYS A 50 4.25 -16.29 2.26
N GLN A 51 3.43 -15.29 2.61
CA GLN A 51 1.98 -15.39 2.68
C GLN A 51 1.31 -15.22 1.30
N GLY A 52 2.00 -14.61 0.33
CA GLY A 52 1.43 -14.29 -0.98
C GLY A 52 0.50 -13.07 -0.91
N ASP A 53 0.90 -12.05 -0.15
CA ASP A 53 0.07 -10.89 0.23
C ASP A 53 -0.50 -10.12 -0.97
N THR A 54 0.22 -10.11 -2.11
CA THR A 54 -0.22 -9.45 -3.35
C THR A 54 -0.53 -10.42 -4.48
N LEU A 55 -0.23 -11.73 -4.33
CA LEU A 55 -0.34 -12.71 -5.41
C LEU A 55 -1.78 -12.80 -5.94
N GLY A 56 -1.92 -12.67 -7.26
CA GLY A 56 -3.20 -12.74 -7.95
C GLY A 56 -4.03 -11.45 -7.93
N TYR A 57 -3.66 -10.47 -7.13
CA TYR A 57 -4.38 -9.20 -7.14
C TYR A 57 -4.16 -8.43 -8.43
N SER A 58 -5.22 -7.73 -8.84
CA SER A 58 -5.25 -6.91 -10.03
C SER A 58 -4.91 -5.45 -9.74
N ALA A 59 -4.45 -4.76 -10.78
CA ALA A 59 -4.26 -3.33 -10.81
C ALA A 59 -4.63 -2.76 -12.18
N LEU A 60 -4.90 -1.47 -12.27
CA LEU A 60 -5.02 -0.74 -13.51
C LEU A 60 -3.76 0.09 -13.73
N VAL A 61 -3.23 0.06 -14.93
CA VAL A 61 -2.08 0.91 -15.29
C VAL A 61 -2.51 2.37 -15.20
N PRO A 62 -1.78 3.23 -14.45
CA PRO A 62 -2.18 4.62 -14.27
C PRO A 62 -2.01 5.43 -15.55
N LYS A 63 -2.86 6.46 -15.71
CA LYS A 63 -2.73 7.44 -16.78
C LYS A 63 -1.81 8.58 -16.33
N THR A 64 -0.55 8.53 -16.71
CA THR A 64 0.48 9.53 -16.41
C THR A 64 1.28 9.86 -17.66
N ASN A 65 2.28 10.74 -17.52
CA ASN A 65 3.25 11.01 -18.59
C ASN A 65 4.39 9.97 -18.65
N ARG A 66 4.33 8.90 -17.86
CA ARG A 66 5.32 7.83 -17.83
C ARG A 66 4.93 6.73 -18.82
N VAL A 67 5.94 6.02 -19.32
CA VAL A 67 5.78 4.78 -20.06
C VAL A 67 5.89 3.61 -19.09
N TYR A 68 4.94 2.69 -19.14
CA TYR A 68 4.94 1.48 -18.32
C TYR A 68 5.22 0.26 -19.18
N LEU A 69 6.22 -0.53 -18.80
CA LEU A 69 6.61 -1.73 -19.52
C LEU A 69 6.12 -2.99 -18.81
N HIS A 70 5.60 -3.91 -19.59
CA HIS A 70 5.16 -5.23 -19.15
C HIS A 70 6.34 -6.10 -18.74
N ASN A 71 6.22 -6.81 -17.63
CA ASN A 71 7.21 -7.74 -17.10
C ASN A 71 6.64 -9.16 -17.08
N GLN A 72 7.45 -10.17 -17.31
CA GLN A 72 7.06 -11.60 -17.29
C GLN A 72 6.38 -12.06 -15.97
N ARG A 73 6.50 -11.29 -14.88
CA ARG A 73 5.88 -11.59 -13.57
C ARG A 73 4.49 -11.00 -13.42
N ILE A 74 4.03 -10.31 -14.43
CA ILE A 74 2.75 -9.61 -14.47
C ILE A 74 1.95 -10.17 -15.64
N GLY A 75 0.70 -10.53 -15.41
CA GLY A 75 -0.24 -10.89 -16.48
C GLY A 75 -0.97 -9.64 -16.97
N LEU A 76 -1.12 -9.53 -18.30
CA LEU A 76 -2.07 -8.59 -18.92
C LEU A 76 -3.41 -9.33 -19.09
N VAL A 77 -4.48 -8.75 -18.56
CA VAL A 77 -5.82 -9.35 -18.61
C VAL A 77 -6.64 -8.66 -19.70
N ASP A 78 -6.91 -9.38 -20.78
CA ASP A 78 -7.80 -8.93 -21.84
C ASP A 78 -9.19 -9.50 -21.62
N VAL A 79 -10.17 -8.64 -21.34
CA VAL A 79 -11.57 -9.02 -21.13
C VAL A 79 -12.31 -8.87 -22.45
N TYR A 80 -12.30 -9.93 -23.26
CA TYR A 80 -12.92 -9.95 -24.59
C TYR A 80 -14.38 -10.44 -24.63
N ASN A 81 -14.84 -11.11 -23.55
CA ASN A 81 -16.21 -11.66 -23.52
C ASN A 81 -17.22 -10.54 -23.23
N PRO A 82 -18.24 -10.32 -24.09
CA PRO A 82 -19.24 -9.26 -23.91
C PRO A 82 -20.14 -9.44 -22.67
N LYS A 83 -20.14 -10.63 -22.06
CA LYS A 83 -20.86 -10.90 -20.81
C LYS A 83 -20.07 -10.47 -19.58
N ALA A 84 -18.81 -10.07 -19.72
CA ALA A 84 -17.95 -9.65 -18.63
C ALA A 84 -17.59 -8.16 -18.73
N ASP A 85 -17.78 -7.40 -17.67
CA ASP A 85 -17.35 -6.01 -17.56
C ASP A 85 -15.92 -5.95 -17.01
N LYS A 86 -15.01 -5.24 -17.68
CA LYS A 86 -13.59 -5.13 -17.30
C LYS A 86 -13.41 -4.60 -15.89
N MET A 87 -14.20 -3.58 -15.50
CA MET A 87 -14.08 -2.99 -14.16
C MET A 87 -14.65 -3.93 -13.09
N PHE A 88 -15.69 -4.71 -13.42
CA PHE A 88 -16.16 -5.76 -12.52
C PHE A 88 -15.11 -6.85 -12.31
N ILE A 89 -14.44 -7.32 -13.37
CA ILE A 89 -13.33 -8.28 -13.27
C ILE A 89 -12.18 -7.72 -12.44
N TYR A 90 -11.82 -6.45 -12.65
CA TYR A 90 -10.83 -5.76 -11.79
C TYR A 90 -11.19 -5.86 -10.31
N TRP A 91 -12.44 -5.56 -9.93
CA TRP A 91 -12.88 -5.64 -8.55
C TRP A 91 -13.01 -7.07 -8.02
N LEU A 92 -13.47 -8.01 -8.86
CA LEU A 92 -13.54 -9.42 -8.51
C LEU A 92 -12.17 -9.99 -8.16
N MET A 93 -11.15 -9.67 -8.95
CA MET A 93 -9.75 -10.08 -8.71
C MET A 93 -9.12 -9.41 -7.49
N ARG A 94 -9.77 -8.44 -6.86
CA ARG A 94 -9.38 -7.79 -5.60
C ARG A 94 -10.09 -8.41 -4.38
N THR A 95 -10.99 -9.36 -4.59
CA THR A 95 -11.67 -10.02 -3.46
C THR A 95 -10.77 -11.03 -2.76
N GLN A 96 -10.94 -11.14 -1.44
CA GLN A 96 -10.21 -12.15 -0.66
C GLN A 96 -10.53 -13.58 -1.10
N LYS A 97 -11.78 -13.86 -1.57
CA LYS A 97 -12.17 -15.19 -2.07
C LYS A 97 -11.30 -15.57 -3.26
N TYR A 98 -11.19 -14.69 -4.26
CA TYR A 98 -10.36 -14.92 -5.44
C TYR A 98 -8.88 -15.06 -5.07
N GLN A 99 -8.35 -14.14 -4.30
CA GLN A 99 -6.94 -14.13 -3.90
C GLN A 99 -6.56 -15.41 -3.13
N LYS A 100 -7.39 -15.87 -2.19
CA LYS A 100 -7.15 -17.13 -1.45
C LYS A 100 -7.13 -18.34 -2.39
N THR A 101 -7.97 -18.38 -3.42
CA THR A 101 -7.96 -19.45 -4.44
C THR A 101 -6.62 -19.46 -5.19
N ILE A 102 -6.13 -18.31 -5.61
CA ILE A 102 -4.84 -18.19 -6.30
C ILE A 102 -3.68 -18.60 -5.38
N VAL A 103 -3.67 -18.15 -4.14
CA VAL A 103 -2.62 -18.51 -3.18
C VAL A 103 -2.63 -20.01 -2.87
N ALA A 104 -3.81 -20.63 -2.71
CA ALA A 104 -3.94 -22.06 -2.45
C ALA A 104 -3.38 -22.94 -3.58
N THR A 105 -3.46 -22.47 -4.84
CA THR A 105 -2.90 -23.17 -6.01
C THR A 105 -1.48 -22.73 -6.36
N SER A 106 -0.89 -21.81 -5.61
CA SER A 106 0.44 -21.26 -5.89
C SER A 106 1.56 -22.27 -5.62
N SER A 107 2.71 -22.04 -6.25
CA SER A 107 3.95 -22.79 -6.02
C SER A 107 5.00 -21.91 -5.37
N GLY A 108 6.01 -22.53 -4.76
CA GLY A 108 7.13 -21.86 -4.10
C GLY A 108 6.94 -21.68 -2.60
N SER A 109 8.03 -21.89 -1.85
CA SER A 109 8.02 -21.80 -0.37
C SER A 109 8.34 -20.39 0.13
N THR A 110 9.28 -19.70 -0.52
CA THR A 110 9.75 -18.37 -0.12
C THR A 110 9.20 -17.29 -1.04
N VAL A 111 9.17 -17.57 -2.33
CA VAL A 111 8.58 -16.72 -3.36
C VAL A 111 7.39 -17.47 -3.92
N LYS A 112 6.22 -16.88 -3.82
CA LYS A 112 4.97 -17.45 -4.33
C LYS A 112 4.80 -17.12 -5.81
N HIS A 113 4.43 -18.14 -6.60
CA HIS A 113 4.19 -18.00 -8.04
C HIS A 113 2.83 -18.59 -8.42
N THR A 114 2.13 -17.92 -9.30
CA THR A 114 1.01 -18.47 -10.06
C THR A 114 1.33 -18.41 -11.56
N SER A 115 0.45 -18.95 -12.39
CA SER A 115 0.60 -18.95 -13.84
C SER A 115 -0.72 -18.54 -14.52
N PRO A 116 -0.67 -18.11 -15.77
CA PRO A 116 -1.92 -17.83 -16.52
C PRO A 116 -2.90 -18.99 -16.48
N SER A 117 -2.44 -20.24 -16.65
CA SER A 117 -3.31 -21.42 -16.58
C SER A 117 -4.09 -21.53 -15.27
N ARG A 118 -3.40 -21.34 -14.14
CA ARG A 118 -4.04 -21.36 -12.81
C ARG A 118 -5.04 -20.23 -12.60
N ILE A 119 -4.81 -19.08 -13.22
CA ILE A 119 -5.74 -17.94 -13.21
C ILE A 119 -6.97 -18.28 -14.06
N TYR A 120 -6.79 -18.91 -15.23
CA TYR A 120 -7.89 -19.32 -16.11
C TYR A 120 -8.76 -20.41 -15.49
N ASP A 121 -8.20 -21.27 -14.65
CA ASP A 121 -8.93 -22.34 -13.97
C ASP A 121 -9.83 -21.85 -12.82
N VAL A 122 -9.75 -20.56 -12.47
CA VAL A 122 -10.60 -20.00 -11.40
C VAL A 122 -12.01 -19.79 -11.92
N GLU A 123 -12.94 -20.57 -11.41
CA GLU A 123 -14.37 -20.39 -11.68
C GLU A 123 -14.91 -19.18 -10.90
N VAL A 124 -15.68 -18.35 -11.61
CA VAL A 124 -16.28 -17.14 -11.06
C VAL A 124 -17.75 -17.04 -11.47
N ASP A 125 -18.57 -16.55 -10.54
CA ASP A 125 -19.98 -16.25 -10.82
C ASP A 125 -20.09 -14.86 -11.46
N LEU A 126 -20.65 -14.78 -12.65
CA LEU A 126 -20.90 -13.51 -13.34
C LEU A 126 -22.39 -13.13 -13.26
N PRO A 127 -22.74 -12.08 -12.51
CA PRO A 127 -24.07 -11.50 -12.56
C PRO A 127 -24.40 -10.95 -13.97
N PRO A 128 -25.66 -10.60 -14.28
CA PRO A 128 -25.98 -9.89 -15.51
C PRO A 128 -25.10 -8.64 -15.67
N ILE A 129 -24.76 -8.30 -16.91
CA ILE A 129 -23.79 -7.23 -17.24
C ILE A 129 -24.15 -5.87 -16.61
N ASP A 130 -25.43 -5.56 -16.52
CA ASP A 130 -25.91 -4.30 -15.91
C ASP A 130 -25.65 -4.26 -14.39
N VAL A 131 -25.74 -5.42 -13.73
CA VAL A 131 -25.41 -5.57 -12.31
C VAL A 131 -23.90 -5.43 -12.10
N GLN A 132 -23.09 -6.07 -12.97
CA GLN A 132 -21.63 -5.92 -12.94
C GLN A 132 -21.21 -4.47 -13.03
N LYS A 133 -21.73 -3.73 -14.01
CA LYS A 133 -21.45 -2.29 -14.20
C LYS A 133 -21.83 -1.45 -12.99
N LYS A 134 -23.00 -1.71 -12.38
CA LYS A 134 -23.44 -0.99 -11.17
C LYS A 134 -22.50 -1.24 -9.98
N ILE A 135 -22.13 -2.50 -9.74
CA ILE A 135 -21.19 -2.88 -8.69
C ILE A 135 -19.84 -2.19 -8.93
N ALA A 136 -19.31 -2.29 -10.15
CA ALA A 136 -18.04 -1.69 -10.51
C ALA A 136 -18.05 -0.17 -10.35
N ALA A 137 -19.12 0.51 -10.74
CA ALA A 137 -19.25 1.95 -10.62
C ALA A 137 -19.25 2.42 -9.15
N ILE A 138 -19.97 1.72 -8.27
CA ILE A 138 -20.00 2.05 -6.83
C ILE A 138 -18.61 1.88 -6.20
N LEU A 139 -17.96 0.73 -6.44
CA LEU A 139 -16.65 0.44 -5.87
C LEU A 139 -15.58 1.41 -6.41
N SER A 140 -15.62 1.71 -7.70
CA SER A 140 -14.66 2.66 -8.31
C SER A 140 -14.84 4.08 -7.78
N ALA A 141 -16.08 4.54 -7.56
CA ALA A 141 -16.35 5.84 -6.96
C ALA A 141 -15.82 5.95 -5.51
N LEU A 142 -15.93 4.87 -4.74
CA LEU A 142 -15.36 4.81 -3.38
C LEU A 142 -13.82 4.84 -3.41
N ASP A 143 -13.20 4.08 -4.31
CA ASP A 143 -11.73 4.04 -4.46
C ASP A 143 -11.19 5.41 -4.90
N GLU A 144 -11.87 6.07 -5.86
CA GLU A 144 -11.56 7.44 -6.29
C GLU A 144 -11.64 8.44 -5.13
N LYS A 145 -12.70 8.35 -4.31
CA LYS A 145 -12.85 9.22 -3.13
C LYS A 145 -11.71 9.01 -2.12
N ILE A 146 -11.30 7.77 -1.91
CA ILE A 146 -10.15 7.44 -1.05
C ILE A 146 -8.87 8.06 -1.63
N ALA A 147 -8.64 7.93 -2.93
CA ALA A 147 -7.47 8.50 -3.60
C ALA A 147 -7.43 10.04 -3.50
N ILE A 148 -8.56 10.71 -3.72
CA ILE A 148 -8.71 12.16 -3.57
C ILE A 148 -8.41 12.60 -2.13
N ASN A 149 -8.99 11.91 -1.14
CA ASN A 149 -8.75 12.24 0.27
C ASN A 149 -7.28 12.08 0.67
N ARG A 150 -6.59 11.03 0.17
CA ARG A 150 -5.15 10.86 0.37
C ARG A 150 -4.36 12.03 -0.24
N ALA A 151 -4.67 12.41 -1.48
CA ALA A 151 -4.01 13.54 -2.15
C ALA A 151 -4.23 14.86 -1.41
N ILE A 152 -5.44 15.11 -0.87
CA ILE A 152 -5.72 16.28 -0.04
C ILE A 152 -4.88 16.26 1.23
N ASN A 153 -4.81 15.13 1.94
CA ASN A 153 -4.02 15.01 3.15
C ASN A 153 -2.52 15.25 2.90
N ASP A 154 -1.97 14.68 1.83
CA ASP A 154 -0.57 14.90 1.44
C ASP A 154 -0.30 16.38 1.11
N ASN A 155 -1.22 17.02 0.39
CA ASN A 155 -1.13 18.44 0.07
C ASN A 155 -1.18 19.31 1.34
N LEU A 156 -2.10 19.04 2.27
CA LEU A 156 -2.20 19.77 3.54
C LEU A 156 -0.93 19.63 4.38
N GLN A 157 -0.35 18.42 4.42
CA GLN A 157 0.94 18.20 5.11
C GLN A 157 2.07 19.00 4.46
N GLN A 158 2.12 19.05 3.11
CA GLN A 158 3.12 19.84 2.41
C GLN A 158 2.96 21.33 2.66
N GLN A 159 1.73 21.84 2.66
CA GLN A 159 1.43 23.24 2.99
C GLN A 159 1.86 23.58 4.42
N ALA A 160 1.50 22.74 5.40
CA ALA A 160 1.90 22.94 6.80
C ALA A 160 3.43 22.98 6.95
N LYS A 161 4.14 22.05 6.31
CA LYS A 161 5.63 22.05 6.29
C LYS A 161 6.20 23.30 5.63
N ALA A 162 5.62 23.76 4.52
CA ALA A 162 6.08 24.96 3.82
C ALA A 162 5.89 26.21 4.67
N ILE A 163 4.72 26.36 5.32
CA ILE A 163 4.44 27.45 6.24
C ILE A 163 5.42 27.43 7.40
N PHE A 164 5.57 26.28 8.06
CA PHE A 164 6.50 26.16 9.19
C PHE A 164 7.94 26.49 8.78
N SER A 165 8.40 25.97 7.64
CA SER A 165 9.73 26.27 7.12
C SER A 165 9.92 27.77 6.91
N LYS A 166 8.96 28.41 6.25
CA LYS A 166 9.00 29.85 5.95
C LYS A 166 9.01 30.70 7.21
N GLU A 167 8.15 30.39 8.18
CA GLU A 167 7.97 31.24 9.37
C GLU A 167 9.03 30.99 10.45
N PHE A 168 9.65 29.80 10.48
CA PHE A 168 10.52 29.40 11.59
C PHE A 168 11.92 28.92 11.18
N LEU A 169 12.11 28.32 10.01
CA LEU A 169 13.39 27.69 9.66
C LEU A 169 14.28 28.51 8.73
N THR A 170 13.71 29.43 7.94
CA THR A 170 14.43 30.23 6.94
C THR A 170 14.76 31.66 7.44
N LEU A 171 14.65 31.90 8.72
CA LEU A 171 14.97 33.20 9.32
C LEU A 171 16.49 33.43 9.32
N GLU A 172 16.94 34.50 8.65
CA GLU A 172 18.35 34.91 8.66
C GLU A 172 18.77 35.46 10.03
N THR A 173 17.85 36.13 10.71
CA THR A 173 18.05 36.68 12.06
C THR A 173 16.89 36.25 12.96
N LEU A 174 17.17 36.03 14.24
CA LEU A 174 16.11 35.73 15.20
C LEU A 174 15.24 36.98 15.41
N PRO A 175 13.91 36.83 15.41
CA PRO A 175 13.00 37.91 15.79
C PRO A 175 13.26 38.43 17.22
N ILE A 176 12.83 39.66 17.48
CA ILE A 176 12.97 40.26 18.83
C ILE A 176 12.21 39.38 19.83
N GLY A 177 12.89 39.07 20.94
CA GLY A 177 12.33 38.23 22.00
C GLY A 177 12.49 36.70 21.77
N TRP A 178 13.13 36.29 20.68
CA TRP A 178 13.46 34.89 20.49
C TRP A 178 14.89 34.59 20.95
N GLU A 179 15.04 33.43 21.59
CA GLU A 179 16.33 32.97 22.13
C GLU A 179 16.70 31.63 21.45
N ARG A 180 18.02 31.40 21.35
CA ARG A 180 18.51 30.07 20.97
C ARG A 180 18.59 29.22 22.22
N ALA A 181 17.93 28.08 22.22
CA ALA A 181 17.99 27.07 23.26
C ALA A 181 18.33 25.71 22.69
N SER A 182 18.94 24.86 23.45
CA SER A 182 19.04 23.43 23.15
C SER A 182 17.79 22.70 23.61
N LEU A 183 17.56 21.48 23.11
CA LEU A 183 16.43 20.69 23.59
C LEU A 183 16.51 20.36 25.07
N ILE A 184 17.71 20.26 25.63
CA ILE A 184 17.95 20.02 27.06
C ILE A 184 17.55 21.24 27.93
N ASP A 185 17.62 22.45 27.35
CA ASP A 185 17.27 23.69 28.09
C ASP A 185 15.74 23.87 28.22
N ILE A 186 14.95 23.17 27.39
CA ILE A 186 13.50 23.39 27.24
C ILE A 186 12.65 22.20 27.63
N ALA A 187 13.20 21.00 27.76
CA ALA A 187 12.46 19.80 28.09
C ALA A 187 13.30 18.73 28.77
N ASP A 188 12.66 18.01 29.68
CA ASP A 188 13.20 16.77 30.23
C ASP A 188 12.86 15.59 29.31
N TYR A 189 13.81 14.67 29.15
CA TYR A 189 13.65 13.51 28.29
C TYR A 189 13.74 12.23 29.09
N LEU A 190 12.66 11.47 29.09
CA LEU A 190 12.58 10.13 29.66
C LEU A 190 12.76 9.07 28.59
N ASN A 191 13.68 8.14 28.81
CA ASN A 191 13.81 6.98 27.92
C ASN A 191 12.61 6.04 28.07
N GLY A 192 12.14 5.52 26.93
CA GLY A 192 11.05 4.57 26.93
C GLY A 192 11.37 3.27 27.68
N LEU A 193 10.33 2.54 28.03
CA LEU A 193 10.37 1.30 28.80
C LEU A 193 11.15 0.19 28.08
N ALA A 194 12.03 -0.50 28.81
CA ALA A 194 12.71 -1.71 28.32
C ALA A 194 11.75 -2.92 28.37
N MET A 195 10.94 -3.10 27.34
CA MET A 195 9.87 -4.10 27.22
C MET A 195 10.24 -5.52 27.66
N GLN A 196 11.50 -5.93 27.46
CA GLN A 196 11.97 -7.27 27.83
C GLN A 196 11.89 -7.55 29.34
N LYS A 197 11.94 -6.47 30.17
CA LYS A 197 11.90 -6.55 31.64
C LYS A 197 10.48 -6.45 32.21
N TYR A 198 9.52 -6.04 31.40
CA TYR A 198 8.18 -5.67 31.86
C TYR A 198 7.08 -6.38 31.03
N ARG A 199 7.31 -7.62 30.64
CA ARG A 199 6.29 -8.44 29.98
C ARG A 199 5.20 -8.80 31.00
N PRO A 200 3.92 -8.74 30.61
CA PRO A 200 2.83 -9.16 31.50
C PRO A 200 2.94 -10.65 31.79
N THR A 201 2.60 -11.03 33.02
CA THR A 201 2.43 -12.44 33.41
C THR A 201 1.09 -12.98 32.91
N ALA A 202 0.88 -14.30 32.98
CA ALA A 202 -0.35 -14.94 32.50
C ALA A 202 -1.62 -14.43 33.21
N ASP A 203 -1.48 -13.92 34.44
CA ASP A 203 -2.59 -13.45 35.28
C ASP A 203 -2.81 -11.94 35.21
N GLU A 204 -1.99 -11.22 34.41
CA GLU A 204 -2.07 -9.76 34.28
C GLU A 204 -2.79 -9.34 33.00
N THR A 205 -3.70 -8.37 33.14
CA THR A 205 -4.21 -7.62 31.98
C THR A 205 -3.15 -6.62 31.55
N GLY A 206 -2.51 -6.85 30.42
CA GLY A 206 -1.44 -6.00 29.90
C GLY A 206 -1.93 -4.64 29.43
N ILE A 207 -1.04 -3.63 29.48
CA ILE A 207 -1.27 -2.29 28.95
C ILE A 207 -0.62 -2.18 27.57
N PRO A 208 -1.34 -1.69 26.54
CA PRO A 208 -0.77 -1.50 25.20
C PRO A 208 0.41 -0.52 25.19
N VAL A 209 1.49 -0.88 24.50
CA VAL A 209 2.71 -0.08 24.41
C VAL A 209 2.77 0.67 23.10
N LEU A 210 2.98 1.98 23.19
CA LEU A 210 3.22 2.83 22.02
C LEU A 210 4.65 2.60 21.50
N LYS A 211 4.78 1.94 20.37
CA LYS A 211 6.01 1.78 19.61
C LYS A 211 5.98 2.63 18.33
N ILE A 212 7.05 2.57 17.57
CA ILE A 212 7.14 3.26 16.28
C ILE A 212 6.01 2.84 15.32
N LYS A 213 5.55 1.58 15.39
CA LYS A 213 4.43 1.07 14.60
C LYS A 213 3.14 1.82 14.95
N GLU A 214 2.79 1.88 16.23
CA GLU A 214 1.59 2.53 16.74
C GLU A 214 1.62 4.04 16.49
N LEU A 215 2.78 4.69 16.66
CA LEU A 215 2.95 6.10 16.32
C LEU A 215 2.73 6.39 14.84
N ARG A 216 3.16 5.49 13.95
CA ARG A 216 2.94 5.65 12.50
C ARG A 216 1.49 5.44 12.08
N GLN A 217 0.78 4.55 12.74
CA GLN A 217 -0.64 4.28 12.44
C GLN A 217 -1.62 5.17 13.23
N GLY A 218 -1.12 5.87 14.26
CA GLY A 218 -1.90 6.82 15.06
C GLY A 218 -2.75 6.19 16.16
N CYS A 219 -2.70 4.87 16.35
CA CYS A 219 -3.46 4.15 17.39
C CYS A 219 -2.80 2.81 17.74
N CYS A 220 -3.14 2.26 18.90
CA CYS A 220 -2.91 0.86 19.24
C CYS A 220 -4.03 -0.01 18.66
N ASP A 221 -3.72 -1.26 18.34
CA ASP A 221 -4.63 -2.29 17.86
C ASP A 221 -4.47 -3.58 18.69
N ASP A 222 -5.27 -4.60 18.39
CA ASP A 222 -5.24 -5.91 19.07
C ASP A 222 -3.89 -6.65 18.92
N ASN A 223 -3.04 -6.20 17.98
CA ASN A 223 -1.70 -6.75 17.75
C ASN A 223 -0.60 -5.90 18.38
N SER A 224 -0.95 -4.85 19.13
CA SER A 224 0.02 -4.04 19.85
C SER A 224 0.62 -4.83 21.00
N GLU A 225 1.93 -4.69 21.21
CA GLU A 225 2.60 -5.35 22.32
C GLU A 225 2.09 -4.82 23.67
N LEU A 226 1.99 -5.70 24.65
CA LEU A 226 1.51 -5.38 25.99
C LEU A 226 2.66 -5.37 26.99
N CYS A 227 2.61 -4.47 27.94
CA CYS A 227 3.47 -4.48 29.12
C CYS A 227 2.68 -4.79 30.40
N SER A 228 3.38 -5.21 31.46
CA SER A 228 2.79 -5.37 32.80
C SER A 228 2.23 -4.04 33.29
N PRO A 229 1.08 -4.03 34.01
CA PRO A 229 0.58 -2.83 34.67
C PRO A 229 1.44 -2.41 35.87
N ASN A 230 2.32 -3.29 36.35
CA ASN A 230 3.23 -3.04 37.50
C ASN A 230 4.54 -2.35 37.04
N ILE A 231 4.40 -1.23 36.34
CA ILE A 231 5.51 -0.36 35.93
C ILE A 231 5.52 0.91 36.79
N LYS A 232 6.66 1.61 36.78
CA LYS A 232 6.74 2.91 37.44
C LYS A 232 5.80 3.91 36.73
N SER A 233 5.22 4.81 37.52
CA SER A 233 4.28 5.84 37.05
C SER A 233 4.88 6.84 36.06
N GLU A 234 6.17 6.85 35.87
CA GLU A 234 6.91 7.73 34.96
C GLU A 234 6.88 7.22 33.50
N TYR A 235 6.43 5.98 33.23
CA TYR A 235 6.27 5.37 31.92
C TYR A 235 4.81 5.31 31.48
#